data_9947c052b49bcd8a50591f37a12d38ac
#
_entry.id   9947c052b49bcd8a50591f37a12d38ac
#
_cell.length_a   1.000
_cell.length_b   1.000
_cell.length_c   1.000
_cell.angle_alpha   90.00
_cell.angle_beta   90.00
_cell.angle_gamma   90.00
#
_symmetry.space_group_name_H-M   'P 1'
#
loop_
_entity.id
_entity.type
_entity.pdbx_description
1 polymer ?
#
loop_
_entity_poly.entity_id
_entity_poly.type
_entity_poly.pdbx_seq_one_letter_code
_entity_poly.pdbx_strand_id
1 'polypeptide(L)'
;MLIEARKKELLVLQMVIQKNNCSLQELSNDLHIPKRTIKELIRKINVSLKQFLLIDEFIYSNHKGEIQTKETDQTKKLAVFSKLKLCYLKESNRFNYLMLLINYPQTAVPKKYLLEQLYISPSYLEKLTKQLNHSLKKFHLRILSVKNCCTLEGNELSIRLYLYFFLSDTFGGNDWPFSSLELNALKMNSTDEQIEKISKQEKNIYLLLTLFILRNKQQAYFPKTSSEITELMDLLQHTHDYSEYFTSFSVSRPCEETE
;
A
#
# COMPACT_ATOMS: atom_id res chain seq x y z
N MET A 1 -8.77 -5.94 1.14
CA MET A 1 -8.96 -4.49 0.89
C MET A 1 -9.96 -4.22 -0.24
N LEU A 2 -9.76 -4.75 -1.43
CA LEU A 2 -10.66 -4.55 -2.57
C LEU A 2 -11.96 -5.37 -2.45
N ILE A 3 -13.03 -4.87 -3.08
CA ILE A 3 -14.27 -5.62 -3.29
C ILE A 3 -14.07 -6.66 -4.41
N GLU A 4 -14.86 -7.73 -4.41
CA GLU A 4 -14.70 -8.86 -5.35
C GLU A 4 -14.80 -8.46 -6.83
N ALA A 5 -15.65 -7.48 -7.16
CA ALA A 5 -15.74 -6.98 -8.53
C ALA A 5 -14.41 -6.38 -9.01
N ARG A 6 -13.79 -5.49 -8.22
CA ARG A 6 -12.51 -4.86 -8.54
C ARG A 6 -11.33 -5.85 -8.58
N LYS A 7 -11.38 -6.88 -7.73
CA LYS A 7 -10.39 -7.97 -7.79
C LYS A 7 -10.45 -8.72 -9.12
N LYS A 8 -11.66 -9.05 -9.60
CA LYS A 8 -11.85 -9.72 -10.89
C LYS A 8 -11.38 -8.85 -12.07
N GLU A 9 -11.66 -7.55 -12.03
CA GLU A 9 -11.16 -6.61 -13.04
C GLU A 9 -9.62 -6.61 -13.08
N LEU A 10 -8.96 -6.47 -11.92
CA LEU A 10 -7.50 -6.50 -11.84
C LEU A 10 -6.91 -7.85 -12.26
N LEU A 11 -7.56 -8.95 -11.94
CA LEU A 11 -7.13 -10.29 -12.35
C LEU A 11 -7.15 -10.45 -13.88
N VAL A 12 -8.23 -10.00 -14.53
CA VAL A 12 -8.32 -10.00 -16.00
C VAL A 12 -7.24 -9.09 -16.60
N LEU A 13 -7.06 -7.88 -16.08
CA LEU A 13 -6.03 -6.95 -16.56
C LEU A 13 -4.62 -7.55 -16.42
N GLN A 14 -4.32 -8.17 -15.28
CA GLN A 14 -3.04 -8.84 -15.03
C GLN A 14 -2.78 -9.95 -16.06
N MET A 15 -3.75 -10.81 -16.32
CA MET A 15 -3.63 -11.90 -17.29
C MET A 15 -3.40 -11.38 -18.71
N VAL A 16 -4.11 -10.33 -19.11
CA VAL A 16 -3.91 -9.71 -20.44
C VAL A 16 -2.50 -9.11 -20.57
N ILE A 17 -1.99 -8.46 -19.51
CA ILE A 17 -0.63 -7.91 -19.49
C ILE A 17 0.44 -9.01 -19.54
N GLN A 18 0.25 -10.11 -18.82
CA GLN A 18 1.22 -11.20 -18.76
C GLN A 18 1.30 -11.98 -20.06
N LYS A 19 0.17 -12.24 -20.72
CA LYS A 19 0.11 -13.04 -21.95
C LYS A 19 0.44 -12.25 -23.22
N ASN A 20 0.37 -10.92 -23.15
CA ASN A 20 0.51 -9.99 -24.28
C ASN A 20 -0.54 -10.16 -25.39
N ASN A 21 -0.78 -11.41 -25.84
CA ASN A 21 -1.80 -11.80 -26.83
C ASN A 21 -2.53 -13.02 -26.29
N CYS A 22 -3.85 -12.97 -26.20
CA CYS A 22 -4.63 -14.11 -25.76
C CYS A 22 -6.04 -14.06 -26.34
N SER A 23 -6.64 -15.23 -26.57
CA SER A 23 -8.04 -15.32 -26.97
C SER A 23 -8.98 -15.21 -25.76
N LEU A 24 -10.23 -14.83 -26.00
CA LEU A 24 -11.26 -14.86 -24.96
C LEU A 24 -11.49 -16.28 -24.40
N GLN A 25 -11.22 -17.31 -25.21
CA GLN A 25 -11.34 -18.70 -24.75
C GLN A 25 -10.24 -19.06 -23.75
N GLU A 26 -9.00 -18.68 -24.02
CA GLU A 26 -7.86 -18.90 -23.10
C GLU A 26 -8.08 -18.16 -21.78
N LEU A 27 -8.46 -16.87 -21.82
CA LEU A 27 -8.79 -16.12 -20.60
C LEU A 27 -9.93 -16.78 -19.81
N SER A 28 -10.94 -17.31 -20.52
CA SER A 28 -12.08 -18.00 -19.89
C SER A 28 -11.65 -19.28 -19.20
N ASN A 29 -10.78 -20.06 -19.82
CA ASN A 29 -10.28 -21.31 -19.27
C ASN A 29 -9.39 -21.08 -18.05
N ASP A 30 -8.43 -20.14 -18.16
CA ASP A 30 -7.47 -19.88 -17.10
C ASP A 30 -8.08 -19.23 -15.85
N LEU A 31 -9.05 -18.34 -16.06
CA LEU A 31 -9.70 -17.62 -14.95
C LEU A 31 -10.95 -18.33 -14.44
N HIS A 32 -11.42 -19.37 -15.13
CA HIS A 32 -12.71 -20.01 -14.88
C HIS A 32 -13.88 -19.01 -14.85
N ILE A 33 -13.83 -18.03 -15.77
CA ILE A 33 -14.84 -16.97 -15.92
C ILE A 33 -15.46 -17.08 -17.32
N PRO A 34 -16.79 -17.03 -17.45
CA PRO A 34 -17.46 -17.07 -18.77
C PRO A 34 -17.00 -15.93 -19.70
N LYS A 35 -16.80 -16.22 -20.99
CA LYS A 35 -16.40 -15.24 -22.02
C LYS A 35 -17.21 -13.94 -21.98
N ARG A 36 -18.54 -14.05 -21.82
CA ARG A 36 -19.41 -12.88 -21.73
C ARG A 36 -19.01 -11.97 -20.54
N THR A 37 -18.72 -12.56 -19.40
CA THR A 37 -18.28 -11.84 -18.21
C THR A 37 -16.90 -11.20 -18.42
N ILE A 38 -15.97 -11.87 -19.09
CA ILE A 38 -14.64 -11.30 -19.40
C ILE A 38 -14.79 -10.07 -20.31
N LYS A 39 -15.62 -10.14 -21.38
CA LYS A 39 -15.90 -8.96 -22.22
C LYS A 39 -16.43 -7.79 -21.41
N GLU A 40 -17.34 -8.05 -20.49
CA GLU A 40 -17.90 -7.03 -19.59
C GLU A 40 -16.83 -6.45 -18.65
N LEU A 41 -15.94 -7.29 -18.10
CA LEU A 41 -14.85 -6.85 -17.25
C LEU A 41 -13.83 -6.00 -18.03
N ILE A 42 -13.47 -6.39 -19.27
CA ILE A 42 -12.58 -5.60 -20.14
C ILE A 42 -13.21 -4.22 -20.41
N ARG A 43 -14.51 -4.16 -20.71
CA ARG A 43 -15.20 -2.88 -20.89
C ARG A 43 -15.12 -2.01 -19.63
N LYS A 44 -15.36 -2.58 -18.43
CA LYS A 44 -15.26 -1.88 -17.15
C LYS A 44 -13.85 -1.40 -16.86
N ILE A 45 -12.83 -2.22 -17.16
CA ILE A 45 -11.43 -1.84 -17.02
C ILE A 45 -11.12 -0.62 -17.88
N ASN A 46 -11.49 -0.63 -19.17
CA ASN A 46 -11.25 0.51 -20.07
C ASN A 46 -11.98 1.78 -19.59
N VAL A 47 -13.23 1.65 -19.11
CA VAL A 47 -13.98 2.77 -18.52
C VAL A 47 -13.23 3.33 -17.29
N SER A 48 -12.76 2.46 -16.40
CA SER A 48 -12.03 2.90 -15.21
C SER A 48 -10.67 3.52 -15.58
N LEU A 49 -9.95 2.97 -16.55
CA LEU A 49 -8.69 3.54 -17.04
C LEU A 49 -8.89 4.93 -17.64
N LYS A 50 -9.96 5.12 -18.41
CA LYS A 50 -10.33 6.45 -18.93
C LYS A 50 -10.66 7.41 -17.81
N GLN A 51 -11.48 6.98 -16.85
CA GLN A 51 -11.94 7.83 -15.74
C GLN A 51 -10.79 8.25 -14.80
N PHE A 52 -9.92 7.32 -14.41
CA PHE A 52 -8.90 7.57 -13.38
C PHE A 52 -7.55 8.00 -13.96
N LEU A 53 -7.18 7.51 -15.14
CA LEU A 53 -5.85 7.69 -15.70
C LEU A 53 -5.85 8.41 -17.05
N LEU A 54 -7.03 8.80 -17.57
CA LEU A 54 -7.21 9.44 -18.88
C LEU A 54 -6.66 8.58 -20.04
N ILE A 55 -6.66 7.25 -19.88
CA ILE A 55 -6.21 6.30 -20.90
C ILE A 55 -7.44 5.73 -21.63
N ASP A 56 -7.57 6.07 -22.90
CA ASP A 56 -8.62 5.54 -23.75
C ASP A 56 -8.27 4.15 -24.30
N GLU A 57 -9.21 3.21 -24.15
CA GLU A 57 -9.18 1.89 -24.77
C GLU A 57 -7.82 1.17 -24.67
N PHE A 58 -7.36 0.95 -23.44
CA PHE A 58 -6.08 0.28 -23.18
C PHE A 58 -6.07 -1.18 -23.63
N ILE A 59 -7.18 -1.89 -23.42
CA ILE A 59 -7.38 -3.28 -23.86
C ILE A 59 -8.33 -3.28 -25.06
N TYR A 60 -7.91 -3.90 -26.15
CA TYR A 60 -8.70 -4.02 -27.37
C TYR A 60 -8.65 -5.44 -27.95
N SER A 61 -9.55 -5.74 -28.87
CA SER A 61 -9.53 -6.97 -29.66
C SER A 61 -9.02 -6.65 -31.06
N ASN A 62 -8.02 -7.38 -31.54
CA ASN A 62 -7.53 -7.26 -32.90
C ASN A 62 -8.45 -7.95 -33.94
N HIS A 63 -8.12 -7.84 -35.22
CA HIS A 63 -8.90 -8.45 -36.33
C HIS A 63 -9.00 -9.98 -36.27
N LYS A 64 -8.06 -10.64 -35.55
CA LYS A 64 -8.07 -12.10 -35.33
C LYS A 64 -8.89 -12.50 -34.10
N GLY A 65 -9.49 -11.52 -33.37
CA GLY A 65 -10.23 -11.76 -32.13
C GLY A 65 -9.34 -11.99 -30.91
N GLU A 66 -8.05 -11.71 -31.00
CA GLU A 66 -7.13 -11.76 -29.87
C GLU A 66 -7.22 -10.49 -29.03
N ILE A 67 -7.14 -10.64 -27.72
CA ILE A 67 -7.14 -9.55 -26.75
C ILE A 67 -5.70 -9.08 -26.54
N GLN A 68 -5.49 -7.78 -26.69
CA GLN A 68 -4.18 -7.13 -26.60
C GLN A 68 -4.27 -5.82 -25.85
N THR A 69 -3.11 -5.29 -25.46
CA THR A 69 -2.97 -3.92 -24.92
C THR A 69 -2.38 -2.99 -25.97
N LYS A 70 -2.82 -1.72 -26.02
CA LYS A 70 -2.23 -0.70 -26.91
C LYS A 70 -0.78 -0.38 -26.56
N GLU A 71 -0.45 -0.41 -25.27
CA GLU A 71 0.94 -0.26 -24.82
C GLU A 71 1.72 -1.55 -25.07
N THR A 72 2.93 -1.44 -25.57
CA THR A 72 3.83 -2.57 -25.87
C THR A 72 4.91 -2.77 -24.82
N ASP A 73 5.34 -1.67 -24.17
CA ASP A 73 6.35 -1.69 -23.11
C ASP A 73 5.79 -2.34 -21.84
N GLN A 74 6.42 -3.43 -21.42
CA GLN A 74 6.00 -4.19 -20.24
C GLN A 74 6.06 -3.37 -18.94
N THR A 75 7.05 -2.51 -18.80
CA THR A 75 7.20 -1.64 -17.62
C THR A 75 6.05 -0.66 -17.53
N LYS A 76 5.67 -0.05 -18.65
CA LYS A 76 4.51 0.87 -18.73
C LYS A 76 3.20 0.15 -18.47
N LYS A 77 3.00 -1.06 -18.98
CA LYS A 77 1.82 -1.90 -18.68
C LYS A 77 1.68 -2.16 -17.18
N LEU A 78 2.79 -2.55 -16.52
CA LEU A 78 2.80 -2.77 -15.07
C LEU A 78 2.55 -1.49 -14.28
N ALA A 79 3.05 -0.34 -14.76
CA ALA A 79 2.77 0.95 -14.16
C ALA A 79 1.26 1.30 -14.24
N VAL A 80 0.61 1.06 -15.40
CA VAL A 80 -0.85 1.25 -15.57
C VAL A 80 -1.62 0.35 -14.62
N PHE A 81 -1.23 -0.93 -14.51
CA PHE A 81 -1.84 -1.88 -13.56
C PHE A 81 -1.74 -1.37 -12.12
N SER A 82 -0.54 -0.98 -11.69
CA SER A 82 -0.28 -0.50 -10.32
C SER A 82 -1.07 0.78 -10.00
N LYS A 83 -1.13 1.73 -10.94
CA LYS A 83 -1.93 2.96 -10.79
C LYS A 83 -3.42 2.66 -10.68
N LEU A 84 -3.97 1.79 -11.54
CA LEU A 84 -5.39 1.41 -11.48
C LEU A 84 -5.71 0.68 -10.17
N LYS A 85 -4.84 -0.24 -9.72
CA LYS A 85 -4.94 -0.91 -8.42
C LYS A 85 -5.04 0.09 -7.28
N LEU A 86 -4.17 1.11 -7.28
CA LEU A 86 -4.17 2.17 -6.28
C LEU A 86 -5.47 3.00 -6.31
N CYS A 87 -5.97 3.36 -7.49
CA CYS A 87 -7.25 4.06 -7.63
C CYS A 87 -8.41 3.25 -7.01
N TYR A 88 -8.48 1.95 -7.30
CA TYR A 88 -9.49 1.08 -6.72
C TYR A 88 -9.36 0.91 -5.20
N LEU A 89 -8.13 0.93 -4.68
CA LEU A 89 -7.91 0.89 -3.22
C LEU A 89 -8.37 2.19 -2.57
N LYS A 90 -8.07 3.36 -3.17
CA LYS A 90 -8.51 4.68 -2.67
C LYS A 90 -10.05 4.81 -2.62
N GLU A 91 -10.81 4.05 -3.43
CA GLU A 91 -12.28 3.96 -3.32
C GLU A 91 -12.75 3.07 -2.14
N SER A 92 -11.87 2.32 -1.50
CA SER A 92 -12.25 1.35 -0.48
C SER A 92 -12.20 1.92 0.92
N ASN A 93 -13.33 1.96 1.63
CA ASN A 93 -13.37 2.39 3.04
C ASN A 93 -12.46 1.54 3.95
N ARG A 94 -12.23 0.26 3.65
CA ARG A 94 -11.27 -0.58 4.40
C ARG A 94 -9.84 -0.11 4.23
N PHE A 95 -9.48 0.26 3.01
CA PHE A 95 -8.17 0.82 2.73
C PHE A 95 -7.99 2.17 3.40
N ASN A 96 -8.96 3.09 3.21
CA ASN A 96 -8.90 4.42 3.79
C ASN A 96 -8.88 4.37 5.32
N TYR A 97 -9.63 3.45 5.94
CA TYR A 97 -9.58 3.25 7.39
C TYR A 97 -8.17 2.88 7.87
N LEU A 98 -7.52 1.92 7.21
CA LEU A 98 -6.14 1.56 7.58
C LEU A 98 -5.16 2.72 7.35
N MET A 99 -5.30 3.46 6.25
CA MET A 99 -4.48 4.65 5.98
C MET A 99 -4.66 5.75 7.02
N LEU A 100 -5.88 5.95 7.53
CA LEU A 100 -6.14 6.89 8.63
C LEU A 100 -5.47 6.44 9.94
N LEU A 101 -5.47 5.13 10.25
CA LEU A 101 -4.75 4.61 11.43
C LEU A 101 -3.24 4.82 11.29
N ILE A 102 -2.68 4.67 10.09
CA ILE A 102 -1.24 4.83 9.85
C ILE A 102 -0.81 6.28 9.95
N ASN A 103 -1.60 7.19 9.34
CA ASN A 103 -1.23 8.60 9.21
C ASN A 103 -1.63 9.48 10.40
N TYR A 104 -2.38 8.95 11.37
CA TYR A 104 -2.77 9.73 12.56
C TYR A 104 -1.55 9.97 13.46
N PRO A 105 -1.42 11.16 14.09
CA PRO A 105 -0.24 11.50 14.89
C PRO A 105 -0.01 10.61 16.12
N GLN A 106 -1.05 9.91 16.60
CA GLN A 106 -1.01 9.04 17.76
C GLN A 106 -1.42 7.61 17.39
N THR A 107 -1.01 6.61 18.18
CA THR A 107 -1.44 5.21 17.96
C THR A 107 -2.94 5.01 18.18
N ALA A 108 -3.54 5.76 19.09
CA ALA A 108 -4.97 5.70 19.43
C ALA A 108 -5.75 6.76 18.63
N VAL A 109 -6.47 6.32 17.59
CA VAL A 109 -7.24 7.20 16.70
C VAL A 109 -8.68 7.32 17.20
N PRO A 110 -9.18 8.55 17.47
CA PRO A 110 -10.55 8.74 17.92
C PRO A 110 -11.57 8.23 16.92
N LYS A 111 -12.58 7.47 17.37
CA LYS A 111 -13.67 6.99 16.50
C LYS A 111 -14.39 8.13 15.80
N LYS A 112 -14.63 9.23 16.50
CA LYS A 112 -15.26 10.43 15.93
C LYS A 112 -14.51 10.90 14.69
N TYR A 113 -13.18 11.01 14.76
CA TYR A 113 -12.33 11.37 13.63
C TYR A 113 -12.49 10.39 12.46
N LEU A 114 -12.47 9.08 12.74
CA LEU A 114 -12.64 8.05 11.70
C LEU A 114 -14.01 8.13 11.02
N LEU A 115 -15.07 8.33 11.79
CA LEU A 115 -16.43 8.48 11.27
C LEU A 115 -16.57 9.70 10.36
N GLU A 116 -15.99 10.83 10.76
CA GLU A 116 -15.99 12.08 9.99
C GLU A 116 -15.18 11.94 8.69
N GLN A 117 -13.95 11.39 8.77
CA GLN A 117 -13.08 11.25 7.60
C GLN A 117 -13.59 10.21 6.57
N LEU A 118 -14.23 9.16 7.03
CA LEU A 118 -14.76 8.11 6.16
C LEU A 118 -16.21 8.36 5.72
N TYR A 119 -16.88 9.34 6.30
CA TYR A 119 -18.31 9.63 6.07
C TYR A 119 -19.21 8.40 6.29
N ILE A 120 -18.98 7.67 7.40
CA ILE A 120 -19.69 6.42 7.70
C ILE A 120 -20.37 6.44 9.08
N SER A 121 -21.33 5.52 9.27
CA SER A 121 -21.98 5.32 10.55
C SER A 121 -21.13 4.50 11.54
N PRO A 122 -21.35 4.61 12.86
CA PRO A 122 -20.67 3.81 13.88
C PRO A 122 -20.79 2.30 13.65
N SER A 123 -21.98 1.82 13.30
CA SER A 123 -22.22 0.39 13.00
C SER A 123 -21.43 -0.09 11.79
N TYR A 124 -21.26 0.75 10.77
CA TYR A 124 -20.45 0.40 9.60
C TYR A 124 -18.96 0.40 9.93
N LEU A 125 -18.48 1.31 10.79
CA LEU A 125 -17.08 1.27 11.30
C LEU A 125 -16.79 -0.04 12.04
N GLU A 126 -17.72 -0.51 12.89
CA GLU A 126 -17.57 -1.81 13.56
C GLU A 126 -17.50 -2.97 12.56
N LYS A 127 -18.35 -2.96 11.52
CA LYS A 127 -18.30 -3.95 10.44
C LYS A 127 -16.95 -3.94 9.72
N LEU A 128 -16.43 -2.74 9.38
CA LEU A 128 -15.11 -2.60 8.77
C LEU A 128 -14.00 -3.10 9.68
N THR A 129 -14.06 -2.79 10.96
CA THR A 129 -13.09 -3.28 11.98
C THR A 129 -13.07 -4.81 12.02
N LYS A 130 -14.23 -5.47 12.05
CA LYS A 130 -14.33 -6.94 12.01
C LYS A 130 -13.72 -7.52 10.72
N GLN A 131 -14.01 -6.91 9.57
CA GLN A 131 -13.46 -7.35 8.27
C GLN A 131 -11.94 -7.17 8.19
N LEU A 132 -11.40 -6.06 8.69
CA LEU A 132 -9.96 -5.83 8.75
C LEU A 132 -9.28 -6.81 9.70
N ASN A 133 -9.85 -7.03 10.88
CA ASN A 133 -9.32 -7.98 11.87
C ASN A 133 -9.27 -9.41 11.32
N HIS A 134 -10.24 -9.82 10.50
CA HIS A 134 -10.17 -11.13 9.83
C HIS A 134 -8.93 -11.23 8.91
N SER A 135 -8.56 -10.18 8.22
CA SER A 135 -7.37 -10.15 7.35
C SER A 135 -6.06 -10.00 8.14
N LEU A 136 -6.06 -9.18 9.20
CA LEU A 136 -4.90 -8.88 10.04
C LEU A 136 -4.50 -10.08 10.93
N LYS A 137 -5.46 -10.95 11.27
CA LYS A 137 -5.22 -12.13 12.10
C LYS A 137 -4.08 -13.03 11.59
N LYS A 138 -3.91 -13.13 10.27
CA LYS A 138 -2.82 -13.90 9.62
C LYS A 138 -1.42 -13.38 9.96
N PHE A 139 -1.34 -12.11 10.37
CA PHE A 139 -0.10 -11.43 10.74
C PHE A 139 0.00 -11.22 12.26
N HIS A 140 -0.86 -11.90 13.05
CA HIS A 140 -0.98 -11.72 14.49
C HIS A 140 -1.27 -10.26 14.90
N LEU A 141 -1.97 -9.52 14.03
CA LEU A 141 -2.35 -8.13 14.24
C LEU A 141 -3.87 -8.01 14.40
N ARG A 142 -4.30 -6.96 15.09
CA ARG A 142 -5.73 -6.61 15.21
C ARG A 142 -5.91 -5.11 15.40
N ILE A 143 -7.08 -4.61 15.05
CA ILE A 143 -7.55 -3.28 15.44
C ILE A 143 -8.37 -3.45 16.71
N LEU A 144 -7.90 -2.88 17.81
CA LEU A 144 -8.61 -2.83 19.08
C LEU A 144 -9.45 -1.54 19.14
N SER A 145 -10.69 -1.68 19.58
CA SER A 145 -11.64 -0.58 19.73
C SER A 145 -12.02 -0.41 21.21
N VAL A 146 -11.33 0.51 21.91
CA VAL A 146 -11.50 0.74 23.34
C VAL A 146 -11.57 2.24 23.62
N LYS A 147 -12.38 2.65 24.62
CA LYS A 147 -12.52 4.04 25.10
C LYS A 147 -12.72 5.06 23.96
N ASN A 148 -13.59 4.74 23.00
CA ASN A 148 -13.85 5.57 21.82
C ASN A 148 -12.66 5.83 20.89
N CYS A 149 -11.61 5.01 20.97
CA CYS A 149 -10.47 5.03 20.06
C CYS A 149 -10.30 3.68 19.36
N CYS A 150 -9.64 3.71 18.22
CA CYS A 150 -9.20 2.53 17.47
C CYS A 150 -7.66 2.53 17.40
N THR A 151 -7.05 1.39 17.71
CA THR A 151 -5.59 1.22 17.74
C THR A 151 -5.21 -0.05 17.00
N LEU A 152 -4.17 0.00 16.17
CA LEU A 152 -3.57 -1.21 15.58
C LEU A 152 -2.65 -1.85 16.62
N GLU A 153 -2.99 -3.08 17.04
CA GLU A 153 -2.27 -3.84 18.06
C GLU A 153 -1.59 -5.07 17.49
N GLY A 154 -0.47 -5.41 18.10
CA GLY A 154 0.37 -6.58 17.85
C GLY A 154 1.80 -6.33 18.31
N ASN A 155 2.70 -7.26 17.99
CA ASN A 155 4.13 -7.02 18.16
C ASN A 155 4.55 -5.86 17.24
N GLU A 156 5.33 -4.90 17.75
CA GLU A 156 5.68 -3.69 17.01
C GLU A 156 6.47 -3.98 15.73
N LEU A 157 7.37 -4.97 15.75
CA LEU A 157 8.07 -5.42 14.54
C LEU A 157 7.10 -5.97 13.50
N SER A 158 6.15 -6.81 13.91
CA SER A 158 5.11 -7.34 13.03
C SER A 158 4.24 -6.23 12.44
N ILE A 159 3.90 -5.20 13.22
CA ILE A 159 3.18 -4.02 12.73
C ILE A 159 3.99 -3.32 11.64
N ARG A 160 5.27 -2.99 11.90
CA ARG A 160 6.12 -2.28 10.94
C ARG A 160 6.34 -3.07 9.66
N LEU A 161 6.64 -4.36 9.76
CA LEU A 161 6.80 -5.23 8.60
C LEU A 161 5.51 -5.34 7.78
N TYR A 162 4.36 -5.57 8.44
CA TYR A 162 3.07 -5.59 7.76
C TYR A 162 2.80 -4.29 7.01
N LEU A 163 2.98 -3.15 7.68
CA LEU A 163 2.76 -1.84 7.08
C LEU A 163 3.72 -1.56 5.93
N TYR A 164 4.99 -1.93 6.07
CA TYR A 164 5.98 -1.80 5.01
C TYR A 164 5.57 -2.59 3.75
N PHE A 165 5.27 -3.88 3.89
CA PHE A 165 4.84 -4.70 2.75
C PHE A 165 3.52 -4.22 2.15
N PHE A 166 2.57 -3.84 3.00
CA PHE A 166 1.29 -3.29 2.57
C PHE A 166 1.46 -2.01 1.75
N LEU A 167 2.25 -1.07 2.22
CA LEU A 167 2.49 0.21 1.55
C LEU A 167 3.35 0.04 0.28
N SER A 168 4.38 -0.80 0.32
CA SER A 168 5.20 -1.12 -0.86
C SER A 168 4.37 -1.76 -1.97
N ASP A 169 3.52 -2.74 -1.65
CA ASP A 169 2.65 -3.40 -2.63
C ASP A 169 1.58 -2.45 -3.18
N THR A 170 1.09 -1.55 -2.35
CA THR A 170 0.00 -0.64 -2.71
C THR A 170 0.48 0.54 -3.55
N PHE A 171 1.53 1.21 -3.11
CA PHE A 171 2.00 2.46 -3.74
C PHE A 171 3.08 2.20 -4.79
N GLY A 172 3.89 1.14 -4.65
CA GLY A 172 4.78 0.61 -5.69
C GLY A 172 5.72 1.63 -6.35
N GLY A 173 6.00 2.75 -5.66
CA GLY A 173 6.78 3.87 -6.19
C GLY A 173 5.98 4.85 -7.06
N ASN A 174 4.67 4.67 -7.23
CA ASN A 174 3.83 5.59 -8.02
C ASN A 174 3.41 6.84 -7.23
N ASP A 175 3.12 6.67 -5.94
CA ASP A 175 2.60 7.70 -5.04
C ASP A 175 3.31 7.62 -3.68
N TRP A 176 3.20 8.69 -2.89
CA TRP A 176 3.73 8.72 -1.53
C TRP A 176 2.58 8.55 -0.51
N PRO A 177 2.66 7.57 0.43
CA PRO A 177 1.53 7.23 1.30
C PRO A 177 1.33 8.16 2.51
N PHE A 178 2.31 9.00 2.84
CA PHE A 178 2.30 9.78 4.06
C PHE A 178 2.00 11.27 3.78
N SER A 179 0.95 11.77 4.40
CA SER A 179 0.57 13.18 4.29
C SER A 179 1.37 14.11 5.22
N SER A 180 1.89 13.57 6.33
CA SER A 180 2.59 14.35 7.36
C SER A 180 4.10 14.43 7.20
N LEU A 181 4.68 13.61 6.32
CA LEU A 181 6.11 13.56 6.01
C LEU A 181 6.30 13.51 4.50
N GLU A 182 6.61 14.65 3.92
CA GLU A 182 6.92 14.72 2.50
C GLU A 182 8.25 14.01 2.19
N LEU A 183 8.30 13.31 1.06
CA LEU A 183 9.50 12.62 0.61
C LEU A 183 10.70 13.59 0.52
N ASN A 184 10.44 14.85 0.14
CA ASN A 184 11.45 15.89 0.03
C ASN A 184 12.07 16.31 1.37
N ALA A 185 11.29 16.24 2.47
CA ALA A 185 11.79 16.55 3.81
C ALA A 185 12.80 15.50 4.34
N LEU A 186 12.78 14.29 3.78
CA LEU A 186 13.72 13.22 4.13
C LEU A 186 15.05 13.33 3.36
N LYS A 187 15.08 14.15 2.30
CA LYS A 187 16.24 14.35 1.44
C LYS A 187 16.99 15.61 1.85
N MET A 188 17.60 15.61 2.99
CA MET A 188 18.26 16.80 3.55
C MET A 188 19.38 17.40 2.69
N ASN A 189 19.82 16.76 1.58
CA ASN A 189 20.96 17.21 0.75
C ASN A 189 20.80 16.99 -0.76
N SER A 190 19.61 16.79 -1.31
CA SER A 190 19.45 16.52 -2.75
C SER A 190 18.83 17.71 -3.49
N THR A 191 19.40 18.11 -4.64
CA THR A 191 18.82 19.11 -5.54
C THR A 191 17.58 18.59 -6.26
N ASP A 192 16.63 19.46 -6.60
CA ASP A 192 15.33 19.10 -7.19
C ASP A 192 15.42 18.22 -8.46
N GLU A 193 16.46 18.37 -9.27
CA GLU A 193 16.69 17.56 -10.47
C GLU A 193 17.01 16.08 -10.19
N GLN A 194 17.50 15.74 -9.00
CA GLN A 194 17.77 14.34 -8.60
C GLN A 194 16.51 13.61 -8.11
N ILE A 195 15.44 14.36 -7.81
CA ILE A 195 14.21 13.85 -7.23
C ILE A 195 13.42 12.96 -8.21
N GLU A 196 13.40 13.30 -9.49
CA GLU A 196 12.69 12.52 -10.53
C GLU A 196 13.35 11.18 -10.86
N LYS A 197 14.63 11.01 -10.55
CA LYS A 197 15.44 9.83 -10.90
C LYS A 197 15.59 8.79 -9.79
N ILE A 198 14.84 8.92 -8.68
CA ILE A 198 14.94 7.95 -7.58
C ILE A 198 14.49 6.57 -8.06
N SER A 199 15.36 5.59 -7.92
CA SER A 199 15.05 4.20 -8.22
C SER A 199 13.93 3.67 -7.31
N LYS A 200 13.23 2.62 -7.76
CA LYS A 200 12.20 1.95 -6.95
C LYS A 200 12.74 1.42 -5.63
N GLN A 201 14.01 1.01 -5.61
CA GLN A 201 14.69 0.51 -4.40
C GLN A 201 14.89 1.63 -3.38
N GLU A 202 15.36 2.79 -3.81
CA GLU A 202 15.52 3.96 -2.92
C GLU A 202 14.18 4.41 -2.33
N LYS A 203 13.11 4.44 -3.14
CA LYS A 203 11.76 4.76 -2.63
C LYS A 203 11.30 3.78 -1.55
N ASN A 204 11.61 2.49 -1.68
CA ASN A 204 11.28 1.49 -0.66
C ASN A 204 12.05 1.71 0.64
N ILE A 205 13.32 2.15 0.56
CA ILE A 205 14.12 2.49 1.74
C ILE A 205 13.54 3.73 2.43
N TYR A 206 13.23 4.78 1.68
CA TYR A 206 12.57 5.96 2.24
C TYR A 206 11.22 5.63 2.87
N LEU A 207 10.45 4.72 2.26
CA LEU A 207 9.20 4.24 2.81
C LEU A 207 9.40 3.58 4.17
N LEU A 208 10.40 2.70 4.28
CA LEU A 208 10.75 2.02 5.53
C LEU A 208 11.18 3.01 6.60
N LEU A 209 12.10 3.92 6.28
CA LEU A 209 12.58 4.96 7.21
C LEU A 209 11.44 5.85 7.70
N THR A 210 10.57 6.30 6.78
CA THR A 210 9.43 7.13 7.14
C THR A 210 8.47 6.41 8.06
N LEU A 211 8.23 5.14 7.82
CA LEU A 211 7.38 4.32 8.68
C LEU A 211 7.98 4.20 10.09
N PHE A 212 9.30 4.01 10.20
CA PHE A 212 9.98 3.97 11.50
C PHE A 212 9.88 5.31 12.23
N ILE A 213 10.07 6.43 11.53
CA ILE A 213 9.94 7.78 12.12
C ILE A 213 8.50 8.01 12.60
N LEU A 214 7.50 7.68 11.79
CA LEU A 214 6.08 7.83 12.17
C LEU A 214 5.74 7.02 13.41
N ARG A 215 6.13 5.75 13.44
CA ARG A 215 5.85 4.87 14.58
C ARG A 215 6.56 5.36 15.85
N ASN A 216 7.79 5.87 15.73
CA ASN A 216 8.50 6.48 16.87
C ASN A 216 7.80 7.77 17.33
N LYS A 217 7.37 8.65 16.43
CA LYS A 217 6.56 9.85 16.80
C LYS A 217 5.25 9.47 17.47
N GLN A 218 4.65 8.34 17.10
CA GLN A 218 3.46 7.78 17.76
C GLN A 218 3.77 7.15 19.13
N GLN A 219 5.02 7.21 19.62
CA GLN A 219 5.48 6.55 20.86
C GLN A 219 5.31 5.02 20.86
N ALA A 220 5.29 4.42 19.68
CA ALA A 220 5.24 2.98 19.51
C ALA A 220 6.67 2.43 19.49
N TYR A 221 7.21 2.16 20.67
CA TYR A 221 8.57 1.68 20.84
C TYR A 221 8.67 0.16 20.80
N PHE A 222 9.84 -0.34 20.40
CA PHE A 222 10.15 -1.75 20.53
C PHE A 222 10.34 -2.10 22.02
N PRO A 223 9.90 -3.29 22.46
CA PRO A 223 10.27 -3.78 23.78
C PRO A 223 11.80 -3.88 23.89
N LYS A 224 12.37 -3.49 25.05
CA LYS A 224 13.81 -3.35 25.31
C LYS A 224 14.66 -4.64 25.11
N THR A 225 14.05 -5.79 24.85
CA THR A 225 14.69 -7.13 24.91
C THR A 225 14.48 -7.99 23.66
N SER A 226 14.39 -7.42 22.46
CA SER A 226 14.24 -8.27 21.29
C SER A 226 15.57 -8.40 20.55
N SER A 227 16.23 -9.57 20.72
CA SER A 227 17.40 -10.00 19.93
C SER A 227 17.13 -9.97 18.42
N GLU A 228 15.87 -10.20 18.03
CA GLU A 228 15.38 -10.16 16.64
C GLU A 228 15.59 -8.79 15.96
N ILE A 229 15.55 -7.70 16.73
CA ILE A 229 15.77 -6.35 16.18
C ILE A 229 17.25 -6.13 15.90
N THR A 230 18.12 -6.60 16.78
CA THR A 230 19.57 -6.52 16.59
C THR A 230 19.97 -7.29 15.33
N GLU A 231 19.45 -8.50 15.15
CA GLU A 231 19.67 -9.31 13.93
C GLU A 231 19.15 -8.63 12.65
N LEU A 232 17.97 -8.00 12.71
CA LEU A 232 17.42 -7.28 11.57
C LEU A 232 18.23 -6.03 11.23
N MET A 233 18.70 -5.30 12.24
CA MET A 233 19.54 -4.12 12.06
C MET A 233 20.91 -4.51 11.51
N ASP A 234 21.50 -5.61 11.99
CA ASP A 234 22.76 -6.16 11.47
C ASP A 234 22.59 -6.61 10.01
N LEU A 235 21.51 -7.28 9.67
CA LEU A 235 21.18 -7.66 8.28
C LEU A 235 21.04 -6.44 7.35
N LEU A 236 20.40 -5.37 7.82
CA LEU A 236 20.23 -4.14 7.05
C LEU A 236 21.56 -3.38 6.89
N GLN A 237 22.44 -3.41 7.90
CA GLN A 237 23.77 -2.81 7.83
C GLN A 237 24.71 -3.55 6.87
N HIS A 238 24.59 -4.89 6.78
CA HIS A 238 25.44 -5.70 5.89
C HIS A 238 25.00 -5.68 4.41
N THR A 239 23.78 -5.26 4.09
CA THR A 239 23.30 -5.22 2.70
C THR A 239 23.67 -3.94 1.95
N HIS A 240 23.89 -2.82 2.64
CA HIS A 240 24.43 -1.58 2.09
C HIS A 240 24.95 -0.69 3.22
N ASP A 241 25.98 0.11 2.94
CA ASP A 241 26.55 1.06 3.91
C ASP A 241 25.63 2.29 4.08
N TYR A 242 24.50 2.06 4.74
CA TYR A 242 23.54 3.12 5.12
C TYR A 242 23.84 3.71 6.50
N SER A 243 25.04 3.48 7.04
CA SER A 243 25.44 3.94 8.37
C SER A 243 25.26 5.45 8.56
N GLU A 244 25.53 6.24 7.51
CA GLU A 244 25.33 7.70 7.54
C GLU A 244 23.85 8.09 7.71
N TYR A 245 22.90 7.32 7.18
CA TYR A 245 21.47 7.60 7.32
C TYR A 245 20.96 7.26 8.72
N PHE A 246 21.49 6.22 9.35
CA PHE A 246 21.06 5.80 10.69
C PHE A 246 21.66 6.65 11.81
N THR A 247 22.87 7.16 11.65
CA THR A 247 23.50 8.04 12.64
C THR A 247 22.84 9.41 12.76
N SER A 248 22.26 9.94 11.69
CA SER A 248 21.48 11.18 11.73
C SER A 248 20.12 11.05 12.43
N PHE A 249 19.62 9.83 12.64
CA PHE A 249 18.35 9.52 13.30
C PHE A 249 18.51 8.95 14.72
N SER A 250 19.70 9.04 15.32
CA SER A 250 19.86 8.77 16.75
C SER A 250 19.03 9.78 17.53
N VAL A 251 17.78 9.39 17.78
CA VAL A 251 16.87 10.12 18.66
C VAL A 251 17.56 10.20 20.03
N SER A 252 17.89 11.41 20.44
CA SER A 252 18.28 11.71 21.81
C SER A 252 17.28 11.04 22.75
N ARG A 253 17.77 10.04 23.49
CA ARG A 253 16.99 9.44 24.59
C ARG A 253 16.60 10.56 25.55
N PRO A 254 15.34 10.65 25.98
CA PRO A 254 15.05 11.46 27.13
C PRO A 254 15.93 10.95 28.26
N CYS A 255 16.73 11.82 28.86
CA CYS A 255 17.46 11.51 30.09
C CYS A 255 16.42 11.00 31.11
N GLU A 256 16.60 9.79 31.59
CA GLU A 256 15.94 9.34 32.80
C GLU A 256 16.48 10.25 33.92
N GLU A 257 15.67 11.18 34.36
CA GLU A 257 15.91 11.82 35.64
C GLU A 257 15.83 10.74 36.72
N THR A 258 16.97 10.46 37.30
CA THR A 258 17.12 9.67 38.53
C THR A 258 16.53 10.46 39.67
N GLU A 259 15.45 9.94 40.27
CA GLU A 259 15.20 9.98 41.71
C GLU A 259 14.57 8.66 42.18
#